data_3eb3b0ea684ca1a87f1d64e66c7e2d1c
#
_entry.id   3eb3b0ea684ca1a87f1d64e66c7e2d1c
#
_cell.length_a   1.000
_cell.length_b   1.000
_cell.length_c   1.000
_cell.angle_alpha   90.00
_cell.angle_beta   90.00
_cell.angle_gamma   90.00
#
_symmetry.space_group_name_H-M   'P 1'
#
loop_
_entity.id
_entity.type
_entity.pdbx_description
1 polymer ?
#
loop_
_entity_poly.entity_id
_entity_poly.type
_entity_poly.pdbx_seq_one_letter_code
_entity_poly.pdbx_strand_id
1 'polypeptide(L)'
;MQQEYSGIMGGSDSFTIIGASGIGKSSAISRAITLITENRVIEVGNPYTKIIPCICVQCPFDSSVKGLLLEIHRKVDAVIDSKYYQNALRARTTTDMLIGSVSQVALNHIGLLVVDEIQNVCNSRNGRSLVGMLTQLINNSGISICMVGTPESAVFFEQAVQLARRSLGLRYDVMEYGTDFRTFCVTPLSNAFQGAGQCNLG
;
A
#
# COMPACT_ATOMS: atom_id res chain seq x y z
N MET A 1 -8.41 -17.01 28.76
CA MET A 1 -9.04 -17.56 27.56
C MET A 1 -8.07 -17.30 26.40
N GLN A 2 -7.25 -18.33 26.06
CA GLN A 2 -6.38 -18.28 24.90
C GLN A 2 -7.26 -18.57 23.70
N GLN A 3 -7.42 -17.58 22.80
CA GLN A 3 -7.96 -17.85 21.48
C GLN A 3 -6.86 -18.57 20.69
N GLU A 4 -7.10 -19.85 20.44
CA GLU A 4 -6.36 -20.62 19.46
C GLU A 4 -6.51 -19.93 18.10
N TYR A 5 -5.41 -19.40 17.58
CA TYR A 5 -5.29 -19.03 16.19
C TYR A 5 -5.40 -20.33 15.36
N SER A 6 -6.60 -20.72 15.00
CA SER A 6 -6.78 -21.71 13.95
C SER A 6 -6.21 -21.08 12.68
N GLY A 7 -5.10 -21.61 12.20
CA GLY A 7 -4.45 -21.17 10.96
C GLY A 7 -5.38 -21.39 9.77
N ILE A 8 -6.22 -20.41 9.50
CA ILE A 8 -6.92 -20.31 8.23
C ILE A 8 -5.85 -19.94 7.21
N MET A 9 -5.42 -20.90 6.40
CA MET A 9 -4.73 -20.68 5.14
C MET A 9 -5.71 -20.01 4.15
N GLY A 10 -6.30 -18.91 4.54
CA GLY A 10 -7.02 -17.97 3.70
C GLY A 10 -6.10 -16.85 3.36
N GLY A 11 -5.76 -16.69 2.08
CA GLY A 11 -4.91 -15.56 1.66
C GLY A 11 -5.52 -14.25 2.13
N SER A 12 -4.66 -13.32 2.55
CA SER A 12 -5.03 -11.98 2.99
C SER A 12 -5.90 -11.28 1.96
N ASP A 13 -6.90 -10.56 2.42
CA ASP A 13 -7.75 -9.75 1.55
C ASP A 13 -6.93 -8.62 0.95
N SER A 14 -6.88 -8.58 -0.37
CA SER A 14 -6.31 -7.45 -1.11
C SER A 14 -7.46 -6.57 -1.61
N PHE A 15 -7.20 -5.30 -1.85
CA PHE A 15 -8.21 -4.39 -2.35
C PHE A 15 -7.66 -3.39 -3.36
N THR A 16 -8.56 -2.81 -4.16
CA THR A 16 -8.23 -1.82 -5.18
C THR A 16 -8.96 -0.51 -4.91
N ILE A 17 -8.27 0.60 -5.12
CA ILE A 17 -8.82 1.95 -5.06
C ILE A 17 -8.66 2.56 -6.45
N ILE A 18 -9.77 2.74 -7.16
CA ILE A 18 -9.79 3.24 -8.52
C ILE A 18 -10.54 4.56 -8.58
N GLY A 19 -9.96 5.55 -9.22
CA GLY A 19 -10.58 6.85 -9.44
C GLY A 19 -9.78 7.72 -10.39
N ALA A 20 -10.40 8.77 -10.94
CA ALA A 20 -9.79 9.69 -11.90
C ALA A 20 -8.46 10.27 -11.37
N SER A 21 -7.58 10.67 -12.28
CA SER A 21 -6.35 11.36 -11.90
C SER A 21 -6.70 12.70 -11.21
N GLY A 22 -5.93 13.07 -10.19
CA GLY A 22 -6.16 14.33 -9.44
C GLY A 22 -7.32 14.32 -8.44
N ILE A 23 -8.10 13.23 -8.32
CA ILE A 23 -9.25 13.15 -7.38
C ILE A 23 -8.84 13.08 -5.89
N GLY A 24 -7.55 13.05 -5.59
CA GLY A 24 -7.05 13.03 -4.22
C GLY A 24 -6.82 11.65 -3.60
N LYS A 25 -6.76 10.56 -4.40
CA LYS A 25 -6.53 9.19 -3.90
C LYS A 25 -5.32 9.07 -3.00
N SER A 26 -4.15 9.48 -3.48
CA SER A 26 -2.88 9.40 -2.73
C SER A 26 -2.92 10.24 -1.45
N SER A 27 -3.57 11.40 -1.49
CA SER A 27 -3.77 12.27 -0.31
C SER A 27 -4.69 11.62 0.72
N ALA A 28 -5.80 11.02 0.28
CA ALA A 28 -6.73 10.31 1.14
C ALA A 28 -6.06 9.10 1.81
N ILE A 29 -5.30 8.31 1.04
CA ILE A 29 -4.55 7.16 1.55
C ILE A 29 -3.50 7.60 2.56
N SER A 30 -2.71 8.63 2.24
CA SER A 30 -1.71 9.18 3.17
C SER A 30 -2.35 9.62 4.47
N ARG A 31 -3.50 10.29 4.40
CA ARG A 31 -4.25 10.71 5.59
C ARG A 31 -4.79 9.52 6.37
N ALA A 32 -5.36 8.51 5.70
CA ALA A 32 -5.86 7.30 6.33
C ALA A 32 -4.73 6.53 7.04
N ILE A 33 -3.58 6.38 6.38
CA ILE A 33 -2.39 5.76 6.99
C ILE A 33 -2.00 6.51 8.26
N THR A 34 -1.88 7.84 8.21
CA THR A 34 -1.51 8.64 9.36
C THR A 34 -2.49 8.47 10.53
N LEU A 35 -3.80 8.41 10.25
CA LEU A 35 -4.83 8.24 11.28
C LEU A 35 -4.85 6.83 11.89
N ILE A 36 -4.66 5.80 11.07
CA ILE A 36 -4.75 4.40 11.53
C ILE A 36 -3.47 3.97 12.24
N THR A 37 -2.33 4.38 11.73
CA THR A 37 -1.03 3.89 12.21
C THR A 37 -0.37 4.84 13.20
N GLU A 38 -0.88 6.07 13.33
CA GLU A 38 -0.19 7.15 14.07
C GLU A 38 1.30 7.24 13.74
N ASN A 39 1.71 6.76 12.56
CA ASN A 39 3.09 6.61 12.10
C ASN A 39 3.99 5.80 13.06
N ARG A 40 3.42 4.87 13.82
CA ARG A 40 4.18 4.07 14.78
C ARG A 40 4.57 2.73 14.21
N VAL A 41 5.81 2.36 14.50
CA VAL A 41 6.27 0.97 14.40
C VAL A 41 5.76 0.23 15.63
N ILE A 42 5.14 -0.94 15.42
CA ILE A 42 4.62 -1.77 16.51
C ILE A 42 5.70 -2.80 16.86
N GLU A 43 6.10 -2.84 18.12
CA GLU A 43 6.99 -3.88 18.63
C GLU A 43 6.16 -5.04 19.19
N VAL A 44 6.35 -6.24 18.66
CA VAL A 44 5.54 -7.41 19.03
C VAL A 44 6.42 -8.44 19.71
N GLY A 45 6.10 -8.77 20.96
CA GLY A 45 6.56 -9.93 21.73
C GLY A 45 8.07 -10.14 21.88
N ASN A 46 8.83 -9.95 20.85
CA ASN A 46 10.28 -9.96 20.82
C ASN A 46 10.75 -8.54 20.46
N PRO A 47 11.63 -7.89 21.24
CA PRO A 47 12.10 -6.54 20.96
C PRO A 47 12.79 -6.38 19.59
N TYR A 48 13.13 -7.49 18.94
CA TYR A 48 13.72 -7.48 17.60
C TYR A 48 12.70 -7.54 16.46
N THR A 49 11.41 -7.79 16.75
CA THR A 49 10.35 -7.83 15.71
C THR A 49 9.62 -6.50 15.67
N LYS A 50 9.90 -5.73 14.63
CA LYS A 50 9.25 -4.44 14.36
C LYS A 50 8.24 -4.62 13.24
N ILE A 51 6.97 -4.33 13.50
CA ILE A 51 5.90 -4.35 12.51
C ILE A 51 5.64 -2.91 12.04
N ILE A 52 5.66 -2.72 10.74
CA ILE A 52 5.27 -1.48 10.07
C ILE A 52 3.81 -1.67 9.63
N PRO A 53 2.85 -0.98 10.23
CA PRO A 53 1.43 -1.23 9.93
C PRO A 53 1.10 -1.03 8.46
N CYS A 54 1.71 -0.04 7.80
CA CYS A 54 1.49 0.24 6.40
C CYS A 54 2.73 0.84 5.73
N ILE A 55 3.05 0.33 4.53
CA ILE A 55 4.06 0.91 3.63
C ILE A 55 3.41 1.30 2.32
N CYS A 56 3.70 2.51 1.83
CA CYS A 56 3.27 2.97 0.52
C CYS A 56 4.47 3.05 -0.44
N VAL A 57 4.37 2.40 -1.59
CA VAL A 57 5.34 2.45 -2.69
C VAL A 57 4.64 2.87 -3.97
N GLN A 58 5.38 3.47 -4.88
CA GLN A 58 4.87 3.81 -6.21
C GLN A 58 5.25 2.73 -7.21
N CYS A 59 4.32 2.35 -8.07
CA CYS A 59 4.59 1.47 -9.18
C CYS A 59 5.57 2.17 -10.15
N PRO A 60 6.73 1.58 -10.47
CA PRO A 60 7.66 2.16 -11.41
C PRO A 60 7.01 2.41 -12.77
N PHE A 61 7.38 3.52 -13.42
CA PHE A 61 6.84 3.89 -14.73
C PHE A 61 7.07 2.83 -15.81
N ASP A 62 8.21 2.14 -15.76
CA ASP A 62 8.57 1.04 -16.68
C ASP A 62 8.02 -0.32 -16.22
N SER A 63 7.22 -0.35 -15.16
CA SER A 63 6.70 -1.56 -14.50
C SER A 63 7.79 -2.57 -14.15
N SER A 64 8.97 -2.09 -13.81
CA SER A 64 10.10 -2.93 -13.43
C SER A 64 9.80 -3.69 -12.13
N VAL A 65 9.66 -5.00 -12.23
CA VAL A 65 9.48 -5.89 -11.08
C VAL A 65 10.64 -5.73 -10.08
N LYS A 66 11.86 -5.73 -10.58
CA LYS A 66 13.06 -5.53 -9.76
C LYS A 66 13.07 -4.16 -9.08
N GLY A 67 12.66 -3.12 -9.81
CA GLY A 67 12.56 -1.76 -9.29
C GLY A 67 11.59 -1.67 -8.11
N LEU A 68 10.40 -2.25 -8.24
CA LEU A 68 9.40 -2.26 -7.17
C LEU A 68 9.87 -3.04 -5.94
N LEU A 69 10.46 -4.21 -6.13
CA LEU A 69 10.98 -5.03 -5.02
C LEU A 69 12.09 -4.32 -4.25
N LEU A 70 13.00 -3.66 -4.95
CA LEU A 70 14.06 -2.86 -4.33
C LEU A 70 13.49 -1.64 -3.58
N GLU A 71 12.46 -1.00 -4.13
CA GLU A 71 11.80 0.13 -3.46
C GLU A 71 11.10 -0.31 -2.16
N ILE A 72 10.48 -1.49 -2.14
CA ILE A 72 9.93 -2.06 -0.89
C ILE A 72 11.03 -2.22 0.16
N HIS A 73 12.16 -2.84 -0.20
CA HIS A 73 13.30 -2.97 0.72
C HIS A 73 13.79 -1.62 1.23
N ARG A 74 13.95 -0.62 0.32
CA ARG A 74 14.41 0.72 0.68
C ARG A 74 13.47 1.42 1.66
N LYS A 75 12.16 1.27 1.48
CA LYS A 75 11.15 1.84 2.38
C LYS A 75 11.16 1.17 3.75
N VAL A 76 11.31 -0.16 3.79
CA VAL A 76 11.44 -0.90 5.06
C VAL A 76 12.70 -0.48 5.80
N ASP A 77 13.85 -0.43 5.12
CA ASP A 77 15.12 -0.02 5.73
C ASP A 77 15.04 1.38 6.35
N ALA A 78 14.35 2.31 5.67
CA ALA A 78 14.18 3.69 6.16
C ALA A 78 13.34 3.77 7.45
N VAL A 79 12.45 2.80 7.69
CA VAL A 79 11.55 2.82 8.86
C VAL A 79 12.13 2.06 10.04
N ILE A 80 12.75 0.90 9.81
CA ILE A 80 13.24 0.03 10.89
C ILE A 80 14.76 0.00 11.04
N ASP A 81 15.48 0.81 10.25
CA ASP A 81 16.95 0.90 10.22
C ASP A 81 17.62 -0.46 9.91
N SER A 82 17.10 -1.15 8.90
CA SER A 82 17.65 -2.41 8.39
C SER A 82 18.57 -2.18 7.18
N LYS A 83 19.06 -3.28 6.58
CA LYS A 83 20.00 -3.22 5.44
C LYS A 83 19.59 -4.14 4.29
N TYR A 84 18.31 -4.44 4.14
CA TYR A 84 17.79 -5.32 3.10
C TYR A 84 18.11 -4.84 1.70
N TYR A 85 17.92 -3.53 1.44
CA TYR A 85 18.22 -2.91 0.15
C TYR A 85 19.70 -3.04 -0.23
N GLN A 86 20.59 -2.69 0.70
CA GLN A 86 22.03 -2.78 0.45
C GLN A 86 22.48 -4.21 0.23
N ASN A 87 21.96 -5.16 0.99
CA ASN A 87 22.27 -6.57 0.85
C ASN A 87 21.80 -7.10 -0.51
N ALA A 88 20.60 -6.72 -0.95
CA ALA A 88 20.07 -7.08 -2.26
C ALA A 88 20.93 -6.56 -3.42
N LEU A 89 21.44 -5.34 -3.32
CA LEU A 89 22.34 -4.77 -4.34
C LEU A 89 23.69 -5.48 -4.41
N ARG A 90 24.30 -5.79 -3.26
CA ARG A 90 25.62 -6.44 -3.18
C ARG A 90 25.60 -7.86 -3.73
N ALA A 91 24.54 -8.60 -3.47
CA ALA A 91 24.41 -10.02 -3.85
C ALA A 91 24.18 -10.24 -5.36
N ARG A 92 24.06 -9.20 -6.19
CA ARG A 92 23.64 -9.32 -7.61
C ARG A 92 22.40 -10.19 -7.79
N THR A 93 21.43 -10.01 -6.90
CA THR A 93 20.24 -10.85 -6.75
C THR A 93 19.43 -10.93 -8.04
N THR A 94 18.97 -12.13 -8.36
CA THR A 94 17.97 -12.35 -9.42
C THR A 94 16.60 -11.84 -8.95
N THR A 95 15.67 -11.66 -9.88
CA THR A 95 14.30 -11.24 -9.55
C THR A 95 13.62 -12.24 -8.61
N ASP A 96 13.80 -13.55 -8.83
CA ASP A 96 13.20 -14.58 -7.99
C ASP A 96 13.75 -14.58 -6.56
N MET A 97 15.05 -14.37 -6.41
CA MET A 97 15.68 -14.21 -5.08
C MET A 97 15.15 -12.97 -4.37
N LEU A 98 14.92 -11.87 -5.10
CA LEU A 98 14.32 -10.65 -4.54
C LEU A 98 12.87 -10.88 -4.11
N ILE A 99 12.07 -11.60 -4.91
CA ILE A 99 10.69 -11.96 -4.52
C ILE A 99 10.71 -12.76 -3.21
N GLY A 100 11.58 -13.75 -3.09
CA GLY A 100 11.74 -14.52 -1.85
C GLY A 100 12.14 -13.64 -0.66
N SER A 101 13.12 -12.75 -0.85
CA SER A 101 13.56 -11.81 0.18
C SER A 101 12.46 -10.84 0.61
N VAL A 102 11.75 -10.21 -0.34
CA VAL A 102 10.64 -9.30 -0.04
C VAL A 102 9.49 -10.06 0.62
N SER A 103 9.21 -11.31 0.22
CA SER A 103 8.19 -12.14 0.89
C SER A 103 8.50 -12.38 2.36
N GLN A 104 9.76 -12.65 2.70
CA GLN A 104 10.19 -12.79 4.09
C GLN A 104 10.12 -11.47 4.87
N VAL A 105 10.54 -10.37 4.26
CA VAL A 105 10.43 -9.02 4.85
C VAL A 105 8.95 -8.65 5.07
N ALA A 106 8.09 -8.95 4.11
CA ALA A 106 6.66 -8.69 4.21
C ALA A 106 6.03 -9.50 5.35
N LEU A 107 6.31 -10.80 5.43
CA LEU A 107 5.82 -11.67 6.49
C LEU A 107 6.22 -11.19 7.88
N ASN A 108 7.44 -10.67 8.03
CA ASN A 108 8.00 -10.32 9.33
C ASN A 108 7.72 -8.86 9.74
N HIS A 109 7.54 -7.96 8.79
CA HIS A 109 7.59 -6.52 9.08
C HIS A 109 6.44 -5.70 8.50
N ILE A 110 5.66 -6.18 7.52
CA ILE A 110 4.68 -5.35 6.81
C ILE A 110 3.26 -5.83 7.08
N GLY A 111 2.41 -4.96 7.63
CA GLY A 111 0.98 -5.24 7.80
C GLY A 111 0.20 -5.07 6.49
N LEU A 112 0.36 -3.90 5.84
CA LEU A 112 -0.30 -3.56 4.58
C LEU A 112 0.71 -2.94 3.62
N LEU A 113 0.76 -3.46 2.38
CA LEU A 113 1.51 -2.87 1.28
C LEU A 113 0.55 -2.08 0.37
N VAL A 114 0.74 -0.79 0.26
CA VAL A 114 0.04 0.06 -0.71
C VAL A 114 0.93 0.26 -1.93
N VAL A 115 0.41 -0.07 -3.12
CA VAL A 115 1.08 0.16 -4.41
C VAL A 115 0.28 1.21 -5.17
N ASP A 116 0.80 2.44 -5.19
CA ASP A 116 0.18 3.56 -5.89
C ASP A 116 0.64 3.63 -7.36
N GLU A 117 -0.08 4.38 -8.18
CA GLU A 117 0.19 4.54 -9.63
C GLU A 117 0.20 3.21 -10.40
N ILE A 118 -0.66 2.27 -10.02
CA ILE A 118 -0.68 0.91 -10.61
C ILE A 118 -1.04 0.91 -12.11
N GLN A 119 -1.63 1.98 -12.65
CA GLN A 119 -1.89 2.13 -14.09
C GLN A 119 -0.61 2.10 -14.94
N ASN A 120 0.56 2.37 -14.35
CA ASN A 120 1.83 2.21 -15.06
C ASN A 120 2.02 0.78 -15.59
N VAL A 121 1.39 -0.21 -14.95
CA VAL A 121 1.36 -1.60 -15.39
C VAL A 121 0.65 -1.78 -16.73
N CYS A 122 -0.42 -1.01 -16.96
CA CYS A 122 -1.25 -1.14 -18.17
C CYS A 122 -0.51 -0.75 -19.45
N ASN A 123 0.43 0.18 -19.33
CA ASN A 123 1.15 0.77 -20.46
C ASN A 123 2.48 0.06 -20.76
N SER A 124 2.84 -0.98 -20.00
CA SER A 124 4.15 -1.63 -20.08
C SER A 124 4.05 -3.07 -20.52
N ARG A 125 5.02 -3.51 -21.34
CA ARG A 125 5.22 -4.92 -21.71
C ARG A 125 5.47 -5.81 -20.47
N ASN A 126 5.95 -5.23 -19.37
CA ASN A 126 6.28 -5.92 -18.12
C ASN A 126 5.07 -6.06 -17.17
N GLY A 127 3.93 -5.50 -17.51
CA GLY A 127 2.76 -5.45 -16.64
C GLY A 127 2.32 -6.83 -16.12
N ARG A 128 2.26 -7.82 -17.00
CA ARG A 128 1.90 -9.21 -16.62
C ARG A 128 2.88 -9.80 -15.60
N SER A 129 4.17 -9.53 -15.77
CA SER A 129 5.22 -10.00 -14.85
C SER A 129 5.07 -9.36 -13.48
N LEU A 130 4.70 -8.08 -13.42
CA LEU A 130 4.50 -7.36 -12.17
C LEU A 130 3.28 -7.89 -11.40
N VAL A 131 2.18 -8.19 -12.10
CA VAL A 131 1.01 -8.83 -11.47
C VAL A 131 1.33 -10.24 -10.97
N GLY A 132 2.04 -11.02 -11.76
CA GLY A 132 2.52 -12.34 -11.34
C GLY A 132 3.34 -12.25 -10.06
N MET A 133 4.22 -11.27 -9.96
CA MET A 133 5.02 -11.01 -8.76
C MET A 133 4.15 -10.59 -7.56
N LEU A 134 3.20 -9.67 -7.72
CA LEU A 134 2.29 -9.28 -6.62
C LEU A 134 1.47 -10.48 -6.12
N THR A 135 0.97 -11.31 -7.05
CA THR A 135 0.29 -12.57 -6.71
C THR A 135 1.18 -13.51 -5.91
N GLN A 136 2.45 -13.62 -6.31
CA GLN A 136 3.43 -14.47 -5.65
C GLN A 136 3.78 -13.94 -4.25
N LEU A 137 3.89 -12.62 -4.07
CA LEU A 137 4.07 -12.00 -2.75
C LEU A 137 2.90 -12.34 -1.81
N ILE A 138 1.66 -12.18 -2.29
CA ILE A 138 0.47 -12.52 -1.51
C ILE A 138 0.50 -14.00 -1.10
N ASN A 139 0.81 -14.90 -2.04
CA ASN A 139 0.80 -16.33 -1.77
C ASN A 139 1.93 -16.76 -0.80
N ASN A 140 3.10 -16.15 -0.90
CA ASN A 140 4.28 -16.53 -0.10
C ASN A 140 4.28 -15.92 1.30
N SER A 141 3.75 -14.72 1.47
CA SER A 141 3.81 -13.99 2.75
C SER A 141 2.45 -13.79 3.41
N GLY A 142 1.34 -14.03 2.71
CA GLY A 142 0.02 -13.71 3.21
C GLY A 142 -0.23 -12.21 3.40
N ILE A 143 0.59 -11.33 2.82
CA ILE A 143 0.45 -9.88 2.96
C ILE A 143 -0.81 -9.37 2.28
N SER A 144 -1.48 -8.40 2.91
CA SER A 144 -2.54 -7.63 2.27
C SER A 144 -1.94 -6.56 1.36
N ILE A 145 -2.45 -6.44 0.13
CA ILE A 145 -2.01 -5.43 -0.84
C ILE A 145 -3.17 -4.54 -1.23
N CYS A 146 -2.97 -3.21 -1.08
CA CYS A 146 -3.85 -2.19 -1.63
C CYS A 146 -3.26 -1.64 -2.92
N MET A 147 -3.95 -1.80 -4.03
CA MET A 147 -3.54 -1.28 -5.33
C MET A 147 -4.35 -0.03 -5.66
N VAL A 148 -3.65 1.06 -5.95
CA VAL A 148 -4.24 2.38 -6.19
C VAL A 148 -3.96 2.82 -7.61
N GLY A 149 -4.99 3.26 -8.34
CA GLY A 149 -4.81 3.66 -9.73
C GLY A 149 -5.96 4.44 -10.35
N THR A 150 -5.84 4.64 -11.64
CA THR A 150 -6.84 5.28 -12.50
C THR A 150 -7.80 4.24 -13.09
N PRO A 151 -8.94 4.65 -13.68
CA PRO A 151 -9.92 3.72 -14.26
C PRO A 151 -9.34 2.77 -15.30
N GLU A 152 -8.29 3.17 -16.01
CA GLU A 152 -7.60 2.32 -17.00
C GLU A 152 -7.01 1.06 -16.37
N SER A 153 -6.64 1.11 -15.09
CA SER A 153 -6.12 -0.07 -14.39
C SER A 153 -7.19 -1.13 -14.09
N ALA A 154 -8.48 -0.77 -14.11
CA ALA A 154 -9.57 -1.71 -13.84
C ALA A 154 -9.58 -2.89 -14.82
N VAL A 155 -9.41 -2.62 -16.10
CA VAL A 155 -9.39 -3.66 -17.15
C VAL A 155 -8.27 -4.67 -16.93
N PHE A 156 -7.15 -4.21 -16.39
CA PHE A 156 -6.02 -5.06 -16.10
C PHE A 156 -6.28 -5.99 -14.91
N PHE A 157 -6.95 -5.52 -13.88
CA PHE A 157 -7.33 -6.35 -12.73
C PHE A 157 -8.41 -7.37 -13.09
N GLU A 158 -9.34 -7.04 -13.97
CA GLU A 158 -10.35 -7.98 -14.48
C GLU A 158 -9.70 -9.15 -15.24
N GLN A 159 -8.63 -8.90 -15.97
CA GLN A 159 -7.85 -9.93 -16.67
C GLN A 159 -6.98 -10.77 -15.74
N ALA A 160 -6.57 -10.21 -14.61
CA ALA A 160 -5.78 -10.89 -13.59
C ALA A 160 -6.69 -11.62 -12.60
N VAL A 161 -7.41 -12.63 -13.06
CA VAL A 161 -8.45 -13.39 -12.32
C VAL A 161 -8.02 -13.81 -10.90
N GLN A 162 -6.73 -14.07 -10.68
CA GLN A 162 -6.22 -14.47 -9.37
C GLN A 162 -6.18 -13.31 -8.37
N LEU A 163 -5.91 -12.09 -8.83
CA LEU A 163 -5.98 -10.88 -7.99
C LEU A 163 -7.43 -10.44 -7.79
N ALA A 164 -8.27 -10.53 -8.83
CA ALA A 164 -9.67 -10.15 -8.75
C ALA A 164 -10.49 -11.00 -7.77
N ARG A 165 -10.20 -12.27 -7.63
CA ARG A 165 -10.89 -13.17 -6.68
C ARG A 165 -10.62 -12.85 -5.21
N ARG A 166 -9.56 -12.09 -4.92
CA ARG A 166 -9.13 -11.71 -3.56
C ARG A 166 -9.20 -10.21 -3.31
N SER A 167 -9.73 -9.44 -4.26
CA SER A 167 -9.76 -7.98 -4.16
C SER A 167 -11.18 -7.47 -4.00
N LEU A 168 -11.43 -6.76 -2.91
CA LEU A 168 -12.59 -5.89 -2.77
C LEU A 168 -12.27 -4.58 -3.50
N GLY A 169 -13.10 -4.22 -4.49
CA GLY A 169 -12.91 -2.99 -5.27
C GLY A 169 -13.67 -1.82 -4.65
N LEU A 170 -12.96 -0.72 -4.42
CA LEU A 170 -13.56 0.58 -4.12
C LEU A 170 -13.39 1.49 -5.34
N ARG A 171 -14.49 2.03 -5.85
CA ARG A 171 -14.49 2.99 -6.95
C ARG A 171 -14.79 4.38 -6.39
N TYR A 172 -13.94 5.33 -6.70
CA TYR A 172 -14.14 6.74 -6.37
C TYR A 172 -14.52 7.50 -7.64
N ASP A 173 -15.71 8.08 -7.64
CA ASP A 173 -16.16 8.97 -8.69
C ASP A 173 -15.95 10.44 -8.30
N VAL A 174 -15.97 11.33 -9.29
CA VAL A 174 -15.87 12.77 -9.06
C VAL A 174 -17.09 13.22 -8.29
N MET A 175 -16.87 13.95 -7.19
CA MET A 175 -17.95 14.52 -6.40
C MET A 175 -18.64 15.62 -7.22
N GLU A 176 -19.92 15.45 -7.52
CA GLU A 176 -20.71 16.46 -8.23
C GLU A 176 -20.89 17.72 -7.37
N TYR A 177 -21.02 18.88 -8.04
CA TYR A 177 -21.26 20.14 -7.35
C TYR A 177 -22.65 20.14 -6.73
N GLY A 178 -22.73 19.88 -5.44
CA GLY A 178 -23.97 19.76 -4.69
C GLY A 178 -23.76 20.00 -3.19
N THR A 179 -24.72 19.57 -2.40
CA THR A 179 -24.69 19.72 -0.93
C THR A 179 -23.48 19.03 -0.33
N ASP A 180 -23.14 17.85 -0.81
CA ASP A 180 -22.03 17.05 -0.29
C ASP A 180 -20.67 17.70 -0.60
N PHE A 181 -20.51 18.26 -1.82
CA PHE A 181 -19.32 19.02 -2.19
C PHE A 181 -19.16 20.27 -1.32
N ARG A 182 -20.25 21.02 -1.08
CA ARG A 182 -20.22 22.19 -0.19
C ARG A 182 -19.84 21.80 1.22
N THR A 183 -20.42 20.73 1.77
CA THR A 183 -20.10 20.22 3.10
C THR A 183 -18.64 19.82 3.19
N PHE A 184 -18.12 19.12 2.17
CA PHE A 184 -16.72 18.74 2.10
C PHE A 184 -15.76 19.94 2.10
N CYS A 185 -16.10 21.01 1.38
CA CYS A 185 -15.28 22.22 1.34
C CYS A 185 -15.35 23.06 2.64
N VAL A 186 -16.51 23.10 3.29
CA VAL A 186 -16.73 23.95 4.48
C VAL A 186 -16.22 23.28 5.76
N THR A 187 -16.34 21.98 5.91
CA THR A 187 -15.95 21.26 7.11
C THR A 187 -14.48 21.45 7.52
N PRO A 188 -13.48 21.37 6.61
CA PRO A 188 -12.09 21.66 6.97
C PRO A 188 -11.86 23.11 7.40
N LEU A 189 -12.57 24.07 6.77
CA LEU A 189 -12.45 25.48 7.12
C LEU A 189 -13.02 25.77 8.50
N SER A 190 -14.18 25.21 8.86
CA SER A 190 -14.77 25.40 10.18
C SER A 190 -13.88 24.84 11.29
N ASN A 191 -13.23 23.70 11.08
CA ASN A 191 -12.31 23.11 12.05
C ASN A 191 -11.00 23.93 12.18
N ALA A 192 -10.51 24.54 11.11
CA ALA A 192 -9.35 25.41 11.15
C ALA A 192 -9.62 26.72 11.93
N PHE A 193 -10.83 27.27 11.81
CA PHE A 193 -11.22 28.48 12.54
C PHE A 193 -11.52 28.23 14.02
N GLN A 194 -12.01 27.03 14.40
CA GLN A 194 -12.21 26.69 15.81
C GLN A 194 -10.89 26.49 16.56
N GLY A 195 -9.83 26.06 15.88
CA GLY A 195 -8.48 25.95 16.45
C GLY A 195 -7.74 27.28 16.64
N ALA A 196 -8.12 28.33 15.91
CA ALA A 196 -7.50 29.65 15.98
C ALA A 196 -8.10 30.58 17.09
N GLY A 197 -9.22 30.17 17.68
CA GLY A 197 -9.95 30.96 18.68
C GLY A 197 -9.46 30.84 20.13
N GLN A 198 -8.40 30.10 20.43
CA GLN A 198 -7.85 29.94 21.78
C GLN A 198 -6.40 30.44 21.92
N CYS A 199 -6.01 31.48 21.20
CA CYS A 199 -4.87 32.29 21.65
C CYS A 199 -5.38 33.29 22.69
N ASN A 200 -5.34 32.90 23.96
CA ASN A 200 -5.52 33.79 25.11
C ASN A 200 -4.48 34.92 25.05
N LEU A 201 -4.99 36.14 24.91
CA LEU A 201 -4.31 37.34 25.32
C LEU A 201 -4.26 37.33 26.84
N GLY A 202 -3.14 37.01 27.43
CA GLY A 202 -2.77 37.16 28.79
C GLY A 202 -1.35 37.61 28.89
#